data_58ce7f335c496d4cbbc091dc478edef5
#
_entry.id   58ce7f335c496d4cbbc091dc478edef5
#
_cell.length_a   1.000
_cell.length_b   1.000
_cell.length_c   1.000
_cell.angle_alpha   90.00
_cell.angle_beta   90.00
_cell.angle_gamma   90.00
#
_symmetry.space_group_name_H-M   'P 1'
#
loop_
_entity.id
_entity.type
_entity.pdbx_description
1 polymer ?
#
loop_
_entity_poly.entity_id
_entity_poly.type
_entity_poly.pdbx_seq_one_letter_code
_entity_poly.pdbx_strand_id
1 'polypeptide(L)'
;MTTITDEVLDGPHGALPVRTYRSDAPTGHGLVWAHGGGFAAGDLDMPEADGVARGLAEHGITVVSVDYRLAPLAPGAEGVRHPVASEEVGFAFTWATGSGTARGPWAIGGASAGANLAASATLRLLRTGGGLPALVALAYPTLLAVQPEPDAELRAALDADPVADRFGPAVVHAMYANLLGGDPADADAYAAPGLATTEELAGYPPVLMVNSDVDELRVSGELFADTLRRAGTDIEVVREPGTQHGHLNRPEEPAAAVSIGRVAARLLALPVHPLPSSPDEPEHPARAAPAHPA
;
A
#
# COMPACT_ATOMS: atom_id res chain seq x y z
N MET A 1 -2.34 20.34 -12.25
CA MET A 1 -1.82 20.63 -10.89
C MET A 1 -2.34 19.57 -9.94
N THR A 2 -1.71 19.41 -8.77
CA THR A 2 -2.17 18.49 -7.73
C THR A 2 -2.53 19.30 -6.49
N THR A 3 -3.76 19.16 -6.00
CA THR A 3 -4.19 19.74 -4.72
C THR A 3 -3.80 18.78 -3.60
N ILE A 4 -3.15 19.32 -2.55
CA ILE A 4 -2.70 18.55 -1.38
C ILE A 4 -3.41 19.09 -0.16
N THR A 5 -3.96 18.19 0.65
CA THR A 5 -4.70 18.54 1.87
C THR A 5 -4.29 17.61 3.00
N ASP A 6 -3.88 18.17 4.13
CA ASP A 6 -3.63 17.44 5.37
C ASP A 6 -4.90 17.41 6.22
N GLU A 7 -5.24 16.22 6.72
CA GLU A 7 -6.40 15.99 7.58
C GLU A 7 -5.99 15.10 8.76
N VAL A 8 -6.73 15.19 9.84
CA VAL A 8 -6.57 14.28 11.00
C VAL A 8 -7.86 13.52 11.19
N LEU A 9 -7.79 12.20 11.02
CA LEU A 9 -8.94 11.32 11.20
C LEU A 9 -9.08 10.92 12.67
N ASP A 10 -10.31 10.63 13.09
CA ASP A 10 -10.58 9.96 14.37
C ASP A 10 -10.39 8.45 14.17
N GLY A 11 -9.14 8.02 14.28
CA GLY A 11 -8.70 6.66 14.00
C GLY A 11 -8.98 5.68 15.15
N PRO A 12 -8.77 4.36 14.93
CA PRO A 12 -9.08 3.32 15.93
C PRO A 12 -8.23 3.44 17.19
N HIS A 13 -7.09 4.11 17.10
CA HIS A 13 -6.16 4.31 18.21
C HIS A 13 -5.99 5.81 18.56
N GLY A 14 -6.94 6.67 18.17
CA GLY A 14 -6.93 8.14 18.33
C GLY A 14 -6.55 8.85 17.02
N ALA A 15 -6.12 10.11 17.12
CA ALA A 15 -5.81 10.95 15.97
C ALA A 15 -4.86 10.25 14.97
N LEU A 16 -5.28 10.17 13.71
CA LEU A 16 -4.50 9.58 12.61
C LEU A 16 -4.34 10.62 11.50
N PRO A 17 -3.15 11.22 11.33
CA PRO A 17 -2.91 12.15 10.25
C PRO A 17 -2.89 11.43 8.90
N VAL A 18 -3.46 12.08 7.89
CA VAL A 18 -3.40 11.63 6.49
C VAL A 18 -3.18 12.82 5.59
N ARG A 19 -2.55 12.58 4.43
CA ARG A 19 -2.39 13.58 3.39
C ARG A 19 -3.03 13.08 2.11
N THR A 20 -3.98 13.86 1.59
CA THR A 20 -4.71 13.55 0.36
C THR A 20 -4.13 14.35 -0.82
N TYR A 21 -3.81 13.66 -1.90
CA TYR A 21 -3.34 14.21 -3.16
C TYR A 21 -4.40 14.01 -4.23
N ARG A 22 -4.89 15.10 -4.82
CA ARG A 22 -5.92 15.08 -5.86
C ARG A 22 -5.42 15.73 -7.12
N SER A 23 -5.58 15.05 -8.24
CA SER A 23 -5.34 15.62 -9.56
C SER A 23 -6.46 16.58 -9.96
N ASP A 24 -6.13 17.63 -10.71
CA ASP A 24 -7.12 18.49 -11.39
C ASP A 24 -7.88 17.74 -12.50
N ALA A 25 -7.35 16.62 -12.98
CA ALA A 25 -7.95 15.73 -13.96
C ALA A 25 -8.09 14.31 -13.40
N PRO A 26 -8.99 14.07 -12.41
CA PRO A 26 -9.08 12.79 -11.74
C PRO A 26 -9.68 11.71 -12.64
N THR A 27 -9.09 10.53 -12.64
CA THR A 27 -9.58 9.34 -13.38
C THR A 27 -10.67 8.58 -12.64
N GLY A 28 -10.90 8.93 -11.38
CA GLY A 28 -11.81 8.23 -10.47
C GLY A 28 -11.15 7.15 -9.62
N HIS A 29 -9.92 6.73 -9.92
CA HIS A 29 -9.19 5.73 -9.15
C HIS A 29 -8.63 6.32 -7.85
N GLY A 30 -8.59 5.51 -6.79
CA GLY A 30 -8.00 5.87 -5.51
C GLY A 30 -6.95 4.85 -5.03
N LEU A 31 -5.98 5.33 -4.26
CA LEU A 31 -4.98 4.51 -3.59
C LEU A 31 -4.76 5.03 -2.17
N VAL A 32 -4.80 4.12 -1.18
CA VAL A 32 -4.25 4.38 0.15
C VAL A 32 -2.82 3.86 0.20
N TRP A 33 -1.88 4.73 0.61
CA TRP A 33 -0.46 4.44 0.55
C TRP A 33 0.21 4.60 1.91
N ALA A 34 1.00 3.59 2.32
CA ALA A 34 1.79 3.58 3.53
C ALA A 34 3.29 3.62 3.21
N HIS A 35 4.04 4.53 3.84
CA HIS A 35 5.48 4.67 3.67
C HIS A 35 6.27 3.52 4.33
N GLY A 36 7.55 3.38 4.00
CA GLY A 36 8.47 2.45 4.64
C GLY A 36 9.09 2.99 5.92
N GLY A 37 10.26 2.48 6.29
CA GLY A 37 11.01 2.92 7.49
C GLY A 37 11.12 1.86 8.59
N GLY A 38 11.03 0.57 8.25
CA GLY A 38 11.25 -0.54 9.19
C GLY A 38 10.28 -0.55 10.37
N PHE A 39 9.06 -0.02 10.19
CA PHE A 39 8.01 0.18 11.17
C PHE A 39 8.30 1.25 12.25
N ALA A 40 9.51 1.75 12.36
CA ALA A 40 9.96 2.62 13.46
C ALA A 40 10.43 4.01 13.00
N ALA A 41 10.42 4.29 11.70
CA ALA A 41 10.83 5.56 11.11
C ALA A 41 9.96 5.90 9.89
N GLY A 42 10.11 7.11 9.38
CA GLY A 42 9.37 7.60 8.23
C GLY A 42 8.27 8.58 8.59
N ASP A 43 7.79 9.29 7.59
CA ASP A 43 6.73 10.28 7.67
C ASP A 43 6.12 10.54 6.27
N LEU A 44 5.15 11.45 6.20
CA LEU A 44 4.49 11.83 4.96
C LEU A 44 5.36 12.62 3.98
N ASP A 45 6.51 13.15 4.42
CA ASP A 45 7.37 14.02 3.61
C ASP A 45 8.52 13.26 2.92
N MET A 46 8.74 12.00 3.30
CA MET A 46 9.79 11.21 2.64
C MET A 46 9.45 10.90 1.17
N PRO A 47 10.48 10.75 0.29
CA PRO A 47 10.26 10.57 -1.14
C PRO A 47 9.35 9.39 -1.50
N GLU A 48 9.42 8.28 -0.78
CA GLU A 48 8.53 7.13 -1.03
C GLU A 48 7.10 7.32 -0.49
N ALA A 49 6.81 8.43 0.21
CA ALA A 49 5.48 8.87 0.58
C ALA A 49 5.02 10.01 -0.37
N ASP A 50 5.56 11.23 -0.19
CA ASP A 50 5.16 12.42 -0.96
C ASP A 50 5.48 12.29 -2.46
N GLY A 51 6.68 11.81 -2.81
CA GLY A 51 7.09 11.66 -4.20
C GLY A 51 6.23 10.64 -4.96
N VAL A 52 5.95 9.49 -4.35
CA VAL A 52 5.07 8.47 -4.94
C VAL A 52 3.65 9.01 -5.09
N ALA A 53 3.11 9.65 -4.05
CA ALA A 53 1.75 10.19 -4.08
C ALA A 53 1.58 11.29 -5.14
N ARG A 54 2.56 12.19 -5.29
CA ARG A 54 2.56 13.21 -6.36
C ARG A 54 2.65 12.58 -7.74
N GLY A 55 3.57 11.63 -7.94
CA GLY A 55 3.73 10.95 -9.22
C GLY A 55 2.45 10.22 -9.64
N LEU A 56 1.77 9.54 -8.72
CA LEU A 56 0.48 8.90 -9.01
C LEU A 56 -0.64 9.93 -9.27
N ALA A 57 -0.65 11.06 -8.55
CA ALA A 57 -1.61 12.13 -8.78
C ALA A 57 -1.42 12.80 -10.16
N GLU A 58 -0.20 12.85 -10.70
CA GLU A 58 0.06 13.29 -12.08
C GLU A 58 -0.61 12.39 -13.12
N HIS A 59 -0.80 11.10 -12.80
CA HIS A 59 -1.57 10.15 -13.59
C HIS A 59 -3.09 10.20 -13.35
N GLY A 60 -3.58 11.16 -12.56
CA GLY A 60 -5.01 11.33 -12.27
C GLY A 60 -5.55 10.46 -11.15
N ILE A 61 -4.69 9.77 -10.40
CA ILE A 61 -5.07 8.90 -9.28
C ILE A 61 -5.15 9.74 -8.00
N THR A 62 -6.24 9.60 -7.25
CA THR A 62 -6.33 10.19 -5.89
C THR A 62 -5.53 9.33 -4.92
N VAL A 63 -4.60 9.92 -4.17
CA VAL A 63 -3.80 9.20 -3.19
C VAL A 63 -4.07 9.72 -1.78
N VAL A 64 -4.28 8.81 -0.84
CA VAL A 64 -4.32 9.10 0.61
C VAL A 64 -3.10 8.45 1.23
N SER A 65 -2.12 9.26 1.61
CA SER A 65 -0.91 8.85 2.31
C SER A 65 -1.18 8.84 3.82
N VAL A 66 -0.77 7.77 4.52
CA VAL A 66 -1.11 7.54 5.92
C VAL A 66 0.12 7.74 6.80
N ASP A 67 0.01 8.61 7.81
CA ASP A 67 1.01 8.80 8.86
C ASP A 67 0.71 7.87 10.03
N TYR A 68 0.89 6.59 9.81
CA TYR A 68 0.63 5.55 10.79
C TYR A 68 1.61 5.63 11.97
N ARG A 69 1.15 5.23 13.18
CA ARG A 69 1.98 5.24 14.38
C ARG A 69 3.15 4.28 14.27
N LEU A 70 4.32 4.79 14.63
CA LEU A 70 5.58 4.05 14.54
C LEU A 70 5.85 3.19 15.78
N ALA A 71 6.57 2.10 15.58
CA ALA A 71 7.18 1.35 16.66
C ALA A 71 8.30 2.17 17.33
N PRO A 72 8.67 1.89 18.58
CA PRO A 72 9.74 2.63 19.26
C PRO A 72 11.05 2.62 18.48
N LEU A 73 11.73 3.78 18.41
CA LEU A 73 13.06 3.88 17.78
C LEU A 73 14.18 3.22 18.59
N ALA A 74 13.99 3.12 19.91
CA ALA A 74 14.95 2.52 20.83
C ALA A 74 14.22 1.91 22.02
N PRO A 75 14.85 0.99 22.78
CA PRO A 75 14.30 0.47 24.02
C PRO A 75 13.90 1.58 24.99
N GLY A 76 12.64 1.58 25.44
CA GLY A 76 12.08 2.59 26.34
C GLY A 76 11.62 3.90 25.68
N ALA A 77 11.79 4.06 24.37
CA ALA A 77 11.17 5.16 23.63
C ALA A 77 9.65 4.97 23.49
N GLU A 78 8.94 6.08 23.30
CA GLU A 78 7.52 6.04 22.94
C GLU A 78 7.33 5.40 21.55
N GLY A 79 6.20 4.73 21.38
CA GLY A 79 5.83 4.09 20.14
C GLY A 79 4.78 3.01 20.37
N VAL A 80 4.30 2.43 19.27
CA VAL A 80 3.27 1.39 19.30
C VAL A 80 3.82 0.05 18.82
N ARG A 81 3.11 -1.01 19.12
CA ARG A 81 3.45 -2.36 18.67
C ARG A 81 2.40 -2.88 17.71
N HIS A 82 2.72 -3.97 17.03
CA HIS A 82 1.71 -4.74 16.32
C HIS A 82 0.51 -5.04 17.27
N PRO A 83 -0.75 -4.87 16.78
CA PRO A 83 -1.17 -4.65 15.39
C PRO A 83 -1.48 -3.19 15.00
N VAL A 84 -1.21 -2.21 15.86
CA VAL A 84 -1.70 -0.82 15.76
C VAL A 84 -1.52 -0.22 14.37
N ALA A 85 -0.30 -0.20 13.83
CA ALA A 85 -0.02 0.45 12.54
C ALA A 85 -0.79 -0.19 11.37
N SER A 86 -0.92 -1.53 11.34
CA SER A 86 -1.69 -2.22 10.29
C SER A 86 -3.20 -1.98 10.40
N GLU A 87 -3.71 -1.80 11.62
CA GLU A 87 -5.11 -1.43 11.85
C GLU A 87 -5.41 -0.01 11.41
N GLU A 88 -4.47 0.91 11.60
CA GLU A 88 -4.58 2.29 11.12
C GLU A 88 -4.57 2.39 9.59
N VAL A 89 -3.70 1.62 8.93
CA VAL A 89 -3.68 1.55 7.45
C VAL A 89 -5.00 0.96 6.91
N GLY A 90 -5.53 -0.09 7.53
CA GLY A 90 -6.83 -0.67 7.18
C GLY A 90 -8.01 0.28 7.45
N PHE A 91 -7.95 1.03 8.53
CA PHE A 91 -8.94 2.07 8.85
C PHE A 91 -8.91 3.20 7.80
N ALA A 92 -7.73 3.71 7.45
CA ALA A 92 -7.58 4.74 6.43
C ALA A 92 -8.13 4.28 5.07
N PHE A 93 -7.95 3.00 4.71
CA PHE A 93 -8.56 2.42 3.51
C PHE A 93 -10.09 2.41 3.59
N THR A 94 -10.65 1.97 4.69
CA THR A 94 -12.11 1.94 4.89
C THR A 94 -12.70 3.35 4.86
N TRP A 95 -12.03 4.31 5.50
CA TRP A 95 -12.42 5.72 5.47
C TRP A 95 -12.35 6.28 4.04
N ALA A 96 -11.25 6.05 3.32
CA ALA A 96 -11.04 6.58 1.98
C ALA A 96 -12.13 6.10 1.00
N THR A 97 -12.51 4.82 1.06
CA THR A 97 -13.57 4.24 0.22
C THR A 97 -14.95 4.85 0.50
N GLY A 98 -15.21 5.30 1.73
CA GLY A 98 -16.46 5.97 2.15
C GLY A 98 -16.45 7.49 2.00
N SER A 99 -15.28 8.12 1.79
CA SER A 99 -15.12 9.58 1.83
C SER A 99 -15.65 10.31 0.59
N GLY A 100 -15.89 9.61 -0.52
CA GLY A 100 -16.24 10.21 -1.81
C GLY A 100 -15.10 10.97 -2.51
N THR A 101 -13.87 10.85 -2.02
CA THR A 101 -12.69 11.53 -2.60
C THR A 101 -12.29 10.97 -3.97
N ALA A 102 -12.55 9.69 -4.22
CA ALA A 102 -12.54 9.08 -5.55
C ALA A 102 -13.81 8.26 -5.73
N ARG A 103 -14.31 8.17 -6.97
CA ARG A 103 -15.61 7.54 -7.28
C ARG A 103 -15.51 6.15 -7.86
N GLY A 104 -14.32 5.72 -8.23
CA GLY A 104 -14.03 4.41 -8.83
C GLY A 104 -13.37 3.44 -7.84
N PRO A 105 -12.62 2.47 -8.37
CA PRO A 105 -11.98 1.46 -7.54
C PRO A 105 -10.89 2.06 -6.66
N TRP A 106 -10.81 1.56 -5.43
CA TRP A 106 -9.76 1.88 -4.49
C TRP A 106 -8.77 0.72 -4.36
N ALA A 107 -7.51 1.05 -4.36
CA ALA A 107 -6.42 0.16 -4.01
C ALA A 107 -5.83 0.51 -2.64
N ILE A 108 -5.06 -0.43 -2.10
CA ILE A 108 -4.21 -0.22 -0.93
C ILE A 108 -2.78 -0.60 -1.31
N GLY A 109 -1.80 0.07 -0.75
CA GLY A 109 -0.41 -0.26 -1.02
C GLY A 109 0.57 0.42 -0.09
N GLY A 110 1.84 0.20 -0.34
CA GLY A 110 2.91 0.80 0.43
C GLY A 110 4.29 0.32 -0.01
N ALA A 111 5.31 0.87 0.65
CA ALA A 111 6.70 0.54 0.42
C ALA A 111 7.33 -0.13 1.65
N SER A 112 8.15 -1.16 1.47
CA SER A 112 8.91 -1.82 2.55
C SER A 112 8.01 -2.24 3.72
N ALA A 113 8.20 -1.67 4.91
CA ALA A 113 7.34 -1.85 6.08
C ALA A 113 5.88 -1.45 5.79
N GLY A 114 5.64 -0.34 5.06
CA GLY A 114 4.30 0.07 4.66
C GLY A 114 3.61 -0.93 3.73
N ALA A 115 4.37 -1.61 2.87
CA ALA A 115 3.86 -2.70 2.04
C ALA A 115 3.43 -3.91 2.90
N ASN A 116 4.18 -4.24 3.96
CA ASN A 116 3.76 -5.22 4.96
C ASN A 116 2.44 -4.81 5.60
N LEU A 117 2.33 -3.55 6.07
CA LEU A 117 1.12 -3.05 6.74
C LEU A 117 -0.10 -3.09 5.80
N ALA A 118 0.09 -2.75 4.52
CA ALA A 118 -0.98 -2.83 3.50
C ALA A 118 -1.41 -4.28 3.24
N ALA A 119 -0.46 -5.21 3.13
CA ALA A 119 -0.75 -6.64 2.96
C ALA A 119 -1.47 -7.21 4.19
N SER A 120 -1.01 -6.87 5.40
CA SER A 120 -1.60 -7.23 6.68
C SER A 120 -3.04 -6.69 6.82
N ALA A 121 -3.25 -5.41 6.53
CA ALA A 121 -4.57 -4.78 6.55
C ALA A 121 -5.54 -5.48 5.59
N THR A 122 -5.07 -5.82 4.38
CA THR A 122 -5.86 -6.55 3.38
C THR A 122 -6.24 -7.94 3.86
N LEU A 123 -5.30 -8.69 4.46
CA LEU A 123 -5.59 -10.01 5.04
C LEU A 123 -6.64 -9.90 6.16
N ARG A 124 -6.54 -8.89 7.01
CA ARG A 124 -7.52 -8.63 8.07
C ARG A 124 -8.91 -8.32 7.51
N LEU A 125 -9.00 -7.46 6.48
CA LEU A 125 -10.26 -7.17 5.80
C LEU A 125 -10.87 -8.42 5.17
N LEU A 126 -10.06 -9.24 4.51
CA LEU A 126 -10.50 -10.52 3.93
C LEU A 126 -11.10 -11.45 5.00
N ARG A 127 -10.44 -11.58 6.13
CA ARG A 127 -10.86 -12.50 7.22
C ARG A 127 -12.06 -11.99 8.00
N THR A 128 -12.25 -10.68 8.09
CA THR A 128 -13.39 -10.07 8.80
C THR A 128 -14.61 -9.80 7.90
N GLY A 129 -14.51 -10.09 6.60
CA GLY A 129 -15.58 -9.80 5.64
C GLY A 129 -15.76 -8.30 5.35
N GLY A 130 -14.69 -7.51 5.51
CA GLY A 130 -14.66 -6.08 5.16
C GLY A 130 -14.63 -5.85 3.66
N GLY A 131 -14.80 -4.59 3.25
CA GLY A 131 -14.63 -4.19 1.84
C GLY A 131 -13.20 -4.41 1.40
N LEU A 132 -12.99 -5.18 0.32
CA LEU A 132 -11.64 -5.48 -0.17
C LEU A 132 -11.16 -4.43 -1.17
N PRO A 133 -9.85 -4.14 -1.21
CA PRO A 133 -9.27 -3.32 -2.25
C PRO A 133 -9.38 -4.00 -3.63
N ALA A 134 -9.50 -3.20 -4.68
CA ALA A 134 -9.51 -3.70 -6.06
C ALA A 134 -8.11 -4.13 -6.53
N LEU A 135 -7.07 -3.67 -5.85
CA LEU A 135 -5.67 -4.01 -6.09
C LEU A 135 -4.85 -3.77 -4.80
N VAL A 136 -3.87 -4.63 -4.55
CA VAL A 136 -2.83 -4.42 -3.53
C VAL A 136 -1.51 -4.12 -4.24
N ALA A 137 -0.91 -2.94 -3.99
CA ALA A 137 0.34 -2.51 -4.61
C ALA A 137 1.48 -2.54 -3.59
N LEU A 138 2.43 -3.45 -3.77
CA LEU A 138 3.53 -3.69 -2.82
C LEU A 138 4.87 -3.33 -3.46
N ALA A 139 5.58 -2.35 -2.91
CA ALA A 139 6.93 -2.00 -3.33
C ALA A 139 7.94 -2.59 -2.34
N TYR A 140 8.84 -3.43 -2.85
CA TYR A 140 9.92 -4.10 -2.10
C TYR A 140 9.54 -4.49 -0.66
N PRO A 141 8.49 -5.30 -0.47
CA PRO A 141 7.90 -5.54 0.83
C PRO A 141 8.81 -6.37 1.75
N THR A 142 8.72 -6.15 3.07
CA THR A 142 9.22 -7.07 4.10
C THR A 142 8.05 -7.91 4.60
N LEU A 143 8.06 -9.23 4.35
CA LEU A 143 6.86 -10.06 4.58
C LEU A 143 7.10 -11.27 5.49
N LEU A 144 8.34 -11.53 5.90
CA LEU A 144 8.69 -12.61 6.83
C LEU A 144 9.50 -12.06 8.00
N ALA A 145 9.12 -12.44 9.21
CA ALA A 145 9.80 -12.04 10.44
C ALA A 145 11.13 -12.79 10.65
N VAL A 146 11.23 -13.99 10.08
CA VAL A 146 12.46 -14.75 9.96
C VAL A 146 12.85 -14.77 8.50
N GLN A 147 13.88 -13.99 8.16
CA GLN A 147 14.33 -13.81 6.78
C GLN A 147 15.06 -15.08 6.29
N PRO A 148 14.60 -15.71 5.19
CA PRO A 148 15.33 -16.80 4.56
C PRO A 148 16.62 -16.30 3.90
N GLU A 149 17.60 -17.19 3.77
CA GLU A 149 18.83 -16.90 3.04
C GLU A 149 18.52 -16.63 1.56
N PRO A 150 19.20 -15.66 0.93
CA PRO A 150 19.12 -15.43 -0.51
C PRO A 150 19.68 -16.64 -1.29
N ASP A 151 19.20 -16.84 -2.50
CA ASP A 151 19.80 -17.79 -3.41
C ASP A 151 21.21 -17.37 -3.85
N ALA A 152 21.93 -18.23 -4.57
CA ALA A 152 23.30 -17.98 -4.97
C ALA A 152 23.44 -16.77 -5.92
N GLU A 153 22.44 -16.50 -6.76
CA GLU A 153 22.43 -15.36 -7.68
C GLU A 153 22.31 -14.04 -6.90
N LEU A 154 21.31 -13.95 -6.02
CA LEU A 154 21.11 -12.75 -5.20
C LEU A 154 22.29 -12.56 -4.23
N ARG A 155 22.82 -13.62 -3.61
CA ARG A 155 23.98 -13.53 -2.73
C ARG A 155 25.20 -12.97 -3.47
N ALA A 156 25.46 -13.46 -4.70
CA ALA A 156 26.56 -12.93 -5.51
C ALA A 156 26.36 -11.45 -5.89
N ALA A 157 25.13 -11.03 -6.16
CA ALA A 157 24.82 -9.61 -6.43
C ALA A 157 25.03 -8.74 -5.20
N LEU A 158 24.60 -9.19 -4.01
CA LEU A 158 24.81 -8.50 -2.73
C LEU A 158 26.30 -8.42 -2.35
N ASP A 159 27.08 -9.50 -2.59
CA ASP A 159 28.52 -9.51 -2.37
C ASP A 159 29.26 -8.50 -3.28
N ALA A 160 28.74 -8.31 -4.49
CA ALA A 160 29.28 -7.32 -5.43
C ALA A 160 28.85 -5.87 -5.09
N ASP A 161 27.78 -5.70 -4.31
CA ASP A 161 27.25 -4.39 -3.89
C ASP A 161 26.99 -4.36 -2.37
N PRO A 162 28.02 -4.17 -1.53
CA PRO A 162 27.88 -4.17 -0.08
C PRO A 162 26.96 -3.07 0.47
N VAL A 163 26.64 -2.04 -0.31
CA VAL A 163 25.67 -0.99 0.09
C VAL A 163 24.24 -1.55 0.04
N ALA A 164 23.96 -2.52 -0.83
CA ALA A 164 22.69 -3.19 -0.93
C ALA A 164 22.47 -4.26 0.17
N ASP A 165 23.55 -4.82 0.71
CA ASP A 165 23.56 -5.89 1.73
C ASP A 165 23.21 -5.34 3.13
N ARG A 166 21.94 -4.99 3.36
CA ARG A 166 21.50 -4.24 4.55
C ARG A 166 20.41 -4.94 5.37
N PHE A 167 19.74 -5.94 4.79
CA PHE A 167 18.56 -6.56 5.37
C PHE A 167 18.76 -8.06 5.63
N GLY A 168 19.98 -8.44 6.03
CA GLY A 168 20.26 -9.81 6.45
C GLY A 168 19.45 -10.25 7.66
N PRO A 169 19.43 -11.55 7.97
CA PRO A 169 18.57 -12.16 8.99
C PRO A 169 18.58 -11.43 10.33
N ALA A 170 19.73 -10.95 10.79
CA ALA A 170 19.86 -10.26 12.08
C ALA A 170 19.14 -8.90 12.09
N VAL A 171 19.19 -8.15 10.99
CA VAL A 171 18.52 -6.85 10.86
C VAL A 171 17.02 -7.04 10.81
N VAL A 172 16.53 -7.99 10.00
CA VAL A 172 15.10 -8.31 9.89
C VAL A 172 14.58 -8.82 11.24
N HIS A 173 15.32 -9.70 11.90
CA HIS A 173 14.98 -10.16 13.25
C HIS A 173 14.82 -8.99 14.23
N ALA A 174 15.77 -8.06 14.28
CA ALA A 174 15.71 -6.91 15.19
C ALA A 174 14.51 -5.99 14.86
N MET A 175 14.22 -5.78 13.58
CA MET A 175 13.10 -4.98 13.10
C MET A 175 11.75 -5.58 13.53
N TYR A 176 11.55 -6.89 13.34
CA TYR A 176 10.33 -7.56 13.78
C TYR A 176 10.24 -7.75 15.29
N ALA A 177 11.34 -8.00 15.98
CA ALA A 177 11.36 -8.01 17.44
C ALA A 177 10.91 -6.66 18.03
N ASN A 178 11.31 -5.57 17.37
CA ASN A 178 10.85 -4.23 17.73
C ASN A 178 9.37 -4.05 17.43
N LEU A 179 8.88 -4.45 16.26
CA LEU A 179 7.47 -4.37 15.89
C LEU A 179 6.57 -5.14 16.85
N LEU A 180 6.97 -6.35 17.21
CA LEU A 180 6.19 -7.26 18.07
C LEU A 180 6.33 -6.93 19.57
N GLY A 181 7.50 -6.40 19.97
CA GLY A 181 7.87 -6.32 21.38
C GLY A 181 8.21 -7.69 21.99
N GLY A 182 8.55 -8.68 21.16
CA GLY A 182 8.79 -10.06 21.52
C GLY A 182 9.64 -10.80 20.50
N ASP A 183 9.67 -12.13 20.56
CA ASP A 183 10.42 -12.96 19.61
C ASP A 183 9.74 -12.94 18.21
N PRO A 184 10.47 -12.64 17.14
CA PRO A 184 9.96 -12.74 15.77
C PRO A 184 9.45 -14.13 15.38
N ALA A 185 9.90 -15.19 16.04
CA ALA A 185 9.39 -16.54 15.82
C ALA A 185 7.90 -16.70 16.21
N ASP A 186 7.39 -15.81 17.08
CA ASP A 186 5.99 -15.79 17.51
C ASP A 186 5.09 -14.94 16.58
N ALA A 187 5.63 -14.42 15.47
CA ALA A 187 4.86 -13.62 14.52
C ALA A 187 3.71 -14.42 13.91
N ASP A 188 2.54 -13.81 13.86
CA ASP A 188 1.40 -14.32 13.10
C ASP A 188 1.36 -13.75 11.66
N ALA A 189 0.41 -14.21 10.85
CA ALA A 189 0.24 -13.73 9.49
C ALA A 189 -0.21 -12.25 9.39
N TYR A 190 -0.67 -11.65 10.48
CA TYR A 190 -1.00 -10.22 10.49
C TYR A 190 0.22 -9.33 10.80
N ALA A 191 1.25 -9.89 11.42
CA ALA A 191 2.53 -9.21 11.59
C ALA A 191 3.46 -9.48 10.40
N ALA A 192 3.45 -10.72 9.89
CA ALA A 192 4.29 -11.19 8.80
C ALA A 192 3.43 -11.91 7.73
N PRO A 193 2.83 -11.18 6.79
CA PRO A 193 1.88 -11.75 5.82
C PRO A 193 2.41 -12.93 4.99
N GLY A 194 3.73 -13.05 4.84
CA GLY A 194 4.36 -14.20 4.20
C GLY A 194 4.15 -15.53 4.92
N LEU A 195 3.69 -15.52 6.18
CA LEU A 195 3.32 -16.71 6.95
C LEU A 195 1.91 -17.21 6.67
N ALA A 196 1.09 -16.41 5.97
CA ALA A 196 -0.28 -16.81 5.66
C ALA A 196 -0.31 -18.07 4.78
N THR A 197 -1.20 -19.00 5.13
CA THR A 197 -1.41 -20.22 4.34
C THR A 197 -2.21 -19.96 3.07
N THR A 198 -2.17 -20.89 2.14
CA THR A 198 -2.96 -20.83 0.90
C THR A 198 -4.46 -20.69 1.19
N GLU A 199 -4.95 -21.37 2.23
CA GLU A 199 -6.35 -21.32 2.66
C GLU A 199 -6.71 -19.95 3.26
N GLU A 200 -5.80 -19.34 4.00
CA GLU A 200 -6.01 -18.00 4.57
C GLU A 200 -6.01 -16.91 3.50
N LEU A 201 -5.29 -17.12 2.40
CA LEU A 201 -5.22 -16.21 1.26
C LEU A 201 -6.30 -16.46 0.19
N ALA A 202 -7.17 -17.46 0.37
CA ALA A 202 -8.24 -17.72 -0.59
C ALA A 202 -9.17 -16.50 -0.72
N GLY A 203 -9.28 -15.95 -1.94
CA GLY A 203 -10.04 -14.72 -2.21
C GLY A 203 -9.26 -13.42 -1.96
N TYR A 204 -7.96 -13.50 -1.72
CA TYR A 204 -7.12 -12.31 -1.61
C TYR A 204 -7.16 -11.50 -2.93
N PRO A 205 -7.25 -10.16 -2.86
CA PRO A 205 -7.36 -9.30 -4.04
C PRO A 205 -6.16 -9.42 -4.99
N PRO A 206 -6.31 -9.00 -6.27
CA PRO A 206 -5.18 -8.89 -7.19
C PRO A 206 -4.00 -8.10 -6.59
N VAL A 207 -2.77 -8.52 -6.93
CA VAL A 207 -1.54 -7.91 -6.39
C VAL A 207 -0.63 -7.46 -7.53
N LEU A 208 -0.08 -6.25 -7.41
CA LEU A 208 1.15 -5.85 -8.10
C LEU A 208 2.27 -5.78 -7.07
N MET A 209 3.34 -6.54 -7.26
CA MET A 209 4.55 -6.48 -6.43
C MET A 209 5.74 -6.02 -7.26
N VAL A 210 6.36 -4.93 -6.83
CA VAL A 210 7.58 -4.38 -7.46
C VAL A 210 8.74 -4.59 -6.49
N ASN A 211 9.56 -5.59 -6.73
CA ASN A 211 10.76 -5.86 -5.95
C ASN A 211 11.95 -5.06 -6.48
N SER A 212 12.84 -4.62 -5.59
CA SER A 212 14.17 -4.16 -5.98
C SER A 212 15.03 -5.36 -6.41
N ASP A 213 15.97 -5.16 -7.32
CA ASP A 213 16.77 -6.22 -7.93
C ASP A 213 17.78 -6.79 -6.93
N VAL A 214 18.59 -5.92 -6.34
CA VAL A 214 19.62 -6.28 -5.36
C VAL A 214 19.09 -5.93 -3.96
N ASP A 215 18.27 -6.82 -3.40
CA ASP A 215 17.56 -6.59 -2.14
C ASP A 215 17.25 -7.94 -1.46
N GLU A 216 17.76 -8.14 -0.25
CA GLU A 216 17.54 -9.38 0.52
C GLU A 216 16.05 -9.59 0.85
N LEU A 217 15.27 -8.53 1.06
CA LEU A 217 13.83 -8.63 1.36
C LEU A 217 13.02 -9.20 0.19
N ARG A 218 13.58 -9.17 -1.04
CA ARG A 218 12.97 -9.79 -2.22
C ARG A 218 12.61 -11.25 -1.99
N VAL A 219 13.42 -11.99 -1.24
CA VAL A 219 13.17 -13.40 -0.93
C VAL A 219 11.81 -13.60 -0.27
N SER A 220 11.49 -12.77 0.74
CA SER A 220 10.19 -12.84 1.43
C SER A 220 9.03 -12.47 0.50
N GLY A 221 9.23 -11.49 -0.39
CA GLY A 221 8.25 -11.10 -1.39
C GLY A 221 7.94 -12.21 -2.40
N GLU A 222 8.99 -12.84 -2.94
CA GLU A 222 8.86 -13.94 -3.92
C GLU A 222 8.17 -15.17 -3.32
N LEU A 223 8.47 -15.52 -2.06
CA LEU A 223 7.80 -16.62 -1.34
C LEU A 223 6.31 -16.32 -1.09
N PHE A 224 5.98 -15.12 -0.69
CA PHE A 224 4.58 -14.70 -0.52
C PHE A 224 3.83 -14.72 -1.87
N ALA A 225 4.48 -14.26 -2.94
CA ALA A 225 3.91 -14.29 -4.28
C ALA A 225 3.59 -15.72 -4.74
N ASP A 226 4.46 -16.69 -4.42
CA ASP A 226 4.22 -18.09 -4.73
C ASP A 226 3.05 -18.67 -3.93
N THR A 227 2.87 -18.26 -2.68
CA THR A 227 1.71 -18.67 -1.87
C THR A 227 0.42 -18.04 -2.41
N LEU A 228 0.44 -16.77 -2.82
CA LEU A 228 -0.69 -16.09 -3.46
C LEU A 228 -1.10 -16.78 -4.77
N ARG A 229 -0.14 -17.17 -5.63
CA ARG A 229 -0.43 -17.93 -6.86
C ARG A 229 -1.10 -19.25 -6.56
N ARG A 230 -0.60 -19.99 -5.56
CA ARG A 230 -1.23 -21.24 -5.11
C ARG A 230 -2.63 -21.05 -4.53
N ALA A 231 -2.90 -19.90 -3.93
CA ALA A 231 -4.24 -19.50 -3.46
C ALA A 231 -5.19 -19.06 -4.59
N GLY A 232 -4.69 -18.98 -5.84
CA GLY A 232 -5.48 -18.54 -7.00
C GLY A 232 -5.56 -17.03 -7.18
N THR A 233 -4.73 -16.26 -6.47
CA THR A 233 -4.68 -14.80 -6.58
C THR A 233 -3.99 -14.39 -7.89
N ASP A 234 -4.58 -13.41 -8.60
CA ASP A 234 -3.92 -12.72 -9.73
C ASP A 234 -2.78 -11.84 -9.18
N ILE A 235 -1.54 -12.26 -9.42
CA ILE A 235 -0.36 -11.53 -8.98
C ILE A 235 0.66 -11.33 -10.08
N GLU A 236 0.99 -10.05 -10.31
CA GLU A 236 2.11 -9.62 -11.12
C GLU A 236 3.29 -9.30 -10.21
N VAL A 237 4.44 -9.92 -10.47
CA VAL A 237 5.70 -9.62 -9.77
C VAL A 237 6.69 -9.07 -10.78
N VAL A 238 7.20 -7.88 -10.48
CA VAL A 238 8.23 -7.20 -11.26
C VAL A 238 9.48 -7.09 -10.42
N ARG A 239 10.64 -7.42 -10.99
CA ARG A 239 11.95 -7.08 -10.44
C ARG A 239 12.45 -5.84 -11.20
N GLU A 240 12.64 -4.72 -10.51
CA GLU A 240 13.11 -3.48 -11.14
C GLU A 240 14.63 -3.54 -11.29
N PRO A 241 15.16 -3.61 -12.55
CA PRO A 241 16.57 -3.94 -12.77
C PRO A 241 17.55 -2.91 -12.17
N GLY A 242 18.63 -3.40 -11.55
CA GLY A 242 19.72 -2.59 -11.03
C GLY A 242 19.37 -1.74 -9.81
N THR A 243 18.21 -1.97 -9.19
CA THR A 243 17.79 -1.23 -8.01
C THR A 243 18.16 -1.91 -6.71
N GLN A 244 18.42 -1.12 -5.69
CA GLN A 244 18.56 -1.55 -4.31
C GLN A 244 17.27 -1.28 -3.54
N HIS A 245 17.13 -1.87 -2.36
CA HIS A 245 16.00 -1.61 -1.46
C HIS A 245 15.73 -0.12 -1.26
N GLY A 246 14.46 0.25 -1.31
CA GLY A 246 14.05 1.65 -1.09
C GLY A 246 14.32 2.55 -2.29
N HIS A 247 14.35 2.04 -3.53
CA HIS A 247 14.62 2.86 -4.72
C HIS A 247 13.59 3.99 -4.93
N LEU A 248 12.39 3.89 -4.39
CA LEU A 248 11.40 4.98 -4.41
C LEU A 248 11.81 6.20 -3.56
N ASN A 249 12.78 6.04 -2.65
CA ASN A 249 13.39 7.16 -1.91
C ASN A 249 14.48 7.90 -2.70
N ARG A 250 14.76 7.48 -3.92
CA ARG A 250 15.76 8.09 -4.82
C ARG A 250 15.08 8.61 -6.09
N PRO A 251 14.30 9.72 -5.97
CA PRO A 251 13.52 10.27 -7.09
C PRO A 251 14.39 10.73 -8.27
N GLU A 252 15.68 10.94 -8.06
CA GLU A 252 16.68 11.24 -9.08
C GLU A 252 17.05 10.03 -9.93
N GLU A 253 16.80 8.81 -9.47
CA GLU A 253 17.01 7.59 -10.23
C GLU A 253 15.81 7.28 -11.13
N PRO A 254 16.02 6.98 -12.43
CA PRO A 254 14.91 6.69 -13.35
C PRO A 254 13.98 5.55 -12.89
N ALA A 255 14.51 4.60 -12.13
CA ALA A 255 13.78 3.45 -11.64
C ALA A 255 12.61 3.82 -10.71
N ALA A 256 12.73 4.91 -9.94
CA ALA A 256 11.64 5.40 -9.10
C ALA A 256 10.42 5.79 -9.95
N ALA A 257 10.65 6.60 -11.00
CA ALA A 257 9.58 7.02 -11.93
C ALA A 257 8.98 5.83 -12.69
N VAL A 258 9.81 4.86 -13.10
CA VAL A 258 9.36 3.63 -13.78
C VAL A 258 8.44 2.83 -12.87
N SER A 259 8.81 2.60 -11.61
CA SER A 259 8.00 1.85 -10.64
C SER A 259 6.68 2.56 -10.34
N ILE A 260 6.69 3.90 -10.17
CA ILE A 260 5.46 4.70 -9.99
C ILE A 260 4.55 4.57 -11.22
N GLY A 261 5.12 4.64 -12.43
CA GLY A 261 4.39 4.47 -13.69
C GLY A 261 3.75 3.07 -13.82
N ARG A 262 4.41 2.01 -13.33
CA ARG A 262 3.84 0.64 -13.28
C ARG A 262 2.63 0.57 -12.34
N VAL A 263 2.75 1.12 -11.14
CA VAL A 263 1.63 1.21 -10.19
C VAL A 263 0.47 1.97 -10.81
N ALA A 264 0.74 3.13 -11.43
CA ALA A 264 -0.28 3.92 -12.12
C ALA A 264 -0.96 3.13 -13.24
N ALA A 265 -0.19 2.49 -14.12
CA ALA A 265 -0.72 1.72 -15.24
C ALA A 265 -1.63 0.56 -14.76
N ARG A 266 -1.22 -0.16 -13.70
CA ARG A 266 -2.00 -1.28 -13.15
C ARG A 266 -3.29 -0.81 -12.47
N LEU A 267 -3.27 0.35 -11.80
CA LEU A 267 -4.45 0.98 -11.23
C LEU A 267 -5.42 1.44 -12.32
N LEU A 268 -4.93 2.15 -13.32
CA LEU A 268 -5.75 2.69 -14.42
C LEU A 268 -6.37 1.60 -15.29
N ALA A 269 -5.83 0.38 -15.27
CA ALA A 269 -6.43 -0.77 -15.95
C ALA A 269 -7.65 -1.35 -15.21
N LEU A 270 -7.91 -0.93 -13.96
CA LEU A 270 -9.10 -1.35 -13.22
C LEU A 270 -10.36 -0.64 -13.81
N PRO A 271 -11.48 -1.36 -13.97
CA PRO A 271 -12.68 -0.76 -14.54
C PRO A 271 -13.29 0.26 -13.58
N VAL A 272 -13.55 1.46 -14.06
CA VAL A 272 -14.38 2.45 -13.37
C VAL A 272 -15.82 2.23 -13.80
N HIS A 273 -16.64 1.68 -12.92
CA HIS A 273 -18.07 1.55 -13.21
C HIS A 273 -18.75 2.92 -13.06
N PRO A 274 -19.48 3.40 -14.07
CA PRO A 274 -20.29 4.60 -13.90
C PRO A 274 -21.29 4.36 -12.77
N LEU A 275 -21.43 5.35 -11.87
CA LEU A 275 -22.48 5.30 -10.86
C LEU A 275 -23.83 5.08 -11.58
N PRO A 276 -24.76 4.26 -11.02
CA PRO A 276 -26.10 4.23 -11.52
C PRO A 276 -26.61 5.68 -11.57
N SER A 277 -27.12 6.11 -12.73
CA SER A 277 -27.79 7.39 -12.85
C SER A 277 -28.84 7.46 -11.74
N SER A 278 -28.85 8.57 -10.99
CA SER A 278 -29.85 8.80 -9.95
C SER A 278 -31.23 8.48 -10.53
N PRO A 279 -32.07 7.70 -9.83
CA PRO A 279 -33.42 7.50 -10.29
C PRO A 279 -34.11 8.86 -10.33
N ASP A 280 -34.50 9.27 -11.54
CA ASP A 280 -35.45 10.30 -11.91
C ASP A 280 -35.49 11.59 -11.06
N GLU A 281 -34.90 12.66 -11.62
CA GLU A 281 -35.58 13.96 -11.45
C GLU A 281 -37.01 13.81 -12.01
N PRO A 282 -38.08 14.11 -11.22
CA PRO A 282 -39.44 14.04 -11.74
C PRO A 282 -39.57 15.01 -12.91
N GLU A 283 -40.00 14.49 -14.08
CA GLU A 283 -40.36 15.29 -15.23
C GLU A 283 -41.30 16.42 -14.77
N HIS A 284 -40.82 17.65 -14.87
CA HIS A 284 -41.63 18.82 -14.62
C HIS A 284 -42.76 18.83 -15.69
N PRO A 285 -44.06 18.75 -15.35
CA PRO A 285 -45.11 18.77 -16.34
C PRO A 285 -45.06 20.11 -17.10
N ALA A 286 -45.01 20.01 -18.39
CA ALA A 286 -45.01 21.15 -19.30
C ALA A 286 -46.18 22.11 -18.93
N ARG A 287 -45.85 23.36 -18.62
CA ARG A 287 -46.84 24.42 -18.43
C ARG A 287 -47.69 24.56 -19.70
N ALA A 288 -48.98 24.26 -19.55
CA ALA A 288 -49.96 24.58 -20.59
C ALA A 288 -49.97 26.07 -20.94
N ALA A 289 -49.89 26.41 -22.22
CA ALA A 289 -50.01 27.77 -22.70
C ALA A 289 -51.41 28.30 -22.44
N PRO A 290 -51.59 29.59 -22.08
CA PRO A 290 -52.94 30.20 -21.88
C PRO A 290 -53.65 30.31 -23.21
N ALA A 291 -54.92 29.86 -23.27
CA ALA A 291 -55.81 30.06 -24.40
C ALA A 291 -56.18 31.57 -24.51
N HIS A 292 -56.03 32.13 -25.70
CA HIS A 292 -56.54 33.45 -26.03
C HIS A 292 -58.07 33.37 -26.22
N PRO A 293 -58.84 34.30 -25.63
CA PRO A 293 -60.26 34.42 -25.94
C PRO A 293 -60.45 35.15 -27.28
N ALA A 294 -61.46 34.70 -28.05
CA ALA A 294 -61.97 35.33 -29.26
C ALA A 294 -62.73 36.61 -28.99
#